data_b7d499c8660f0ac240b21f90b785a9c0
#
_entry.id   b7d499c8660f0ac240b21f90b785a9c0
#
_cell.length_a   1.000
_cell.length_b   1.000
_cell.length_c   1.000
_cell.angle_alpha   90.00
_cell.angle_beta   90.00
_cell.angle_gamma   90.00
#
_symmetry.space_group_name_H-M   'P 1'
#
loop_
_entity.id
_entity.type
_entity.pdbx_description
1 polymer ?
#
loop_
_entity_poly.entity_id
_entity_poly.type
_entity_poly.pdbx_seq_one_letter_code
_entity_poly.pdbx_strand_id
1 'polypeptide(L)'
;MTLYRAIRSELVKLRHTPLLPIHIFVPIAGAILFTSYFGLYSFRPDYNKYKLIFEITATFFPILISIITGLNTFMEDHAAHSQPILSVPNRITIFCGKFLVLFGGGILSLISLVLLFSILVAIQGLIPHTPYVVLLETIIVLAFGNIILYIFHYWL
;
A
#
# COMPACT_ATOMS: atom_id res chain seq x y z
N MET A 1 -1.16 28.01 0.64
CA MET A 1 -2.05 26.82 0.62
C MET A 1 -1.85 26.08 1.94
N THR A 2 -2.90 25.71 2.66
CA THR A 2 -2.78 24.96 3.93
C THR A 2 -2.58 23.46 3.61
N LEU A 3 -1.88 22.72 4.49
CA LEU A 3 -1.67 21.28 4.34
C LEU A 3 -2.99 20.51 4.18
N TYR A 4 -4.03 20.92 4.94
CA TYR A 4 -5.36 20.34 4.81
C TYR A 4 -5.95 20.47 3.39
N ARG A 5 -5.81 21.62 2.76
CA ARG A 5 -6.27 21.81 1.37
C ARG A 5 -5.47 20.98 0.38
N ALA A 6 -4.16 20.82 0.62
CA ALA A 6 -3.32 19.94 -0.19
C ALA A 6 -3.77 18.48 -0.09
N ILE A 7 -3.95 17.94 1.12
CA ILE A 7 -4.44 16.58 1.34
C ILE A 7 -5.81 16.38 0.68
N ARG A 8 -6.74 17.31 0.87
CA ARG A 8 -8.08 17.22 0.28
C ARG A 8 -8.04 17.19 -1.24
N SER A 9 -7.20 18.01 -1.86
CA SER A 9 -7.05 18.00 -3.34
C SER A 9 -6.49 16.68 -3.85
N GLU A 10 -5.52 16.09 -3.17
CA GLU A 10 -4.95 14.79 -3.54
C GLU A 10 -5.96 13.65 -3.34
N LEU A 11 -6.76 13.66 -2.27
CA LEU A 11 -7.84 12.68 -2.07
C LEU A 11 -8.92 12.75 -3.16
N VAL A 12 -9.26 13.96 -3.62
CA VAL A 12 -10.21 14.13 -4.75
C VAL A 12 -9.61 13.56 -6.04
N LYS A 13 -8.33 13.78 -6.31
CA LYS A 13 -7.63 13.17 -7.47
C LYS A 13 -7.66 11.65 -7.38
N LEU A 14 -7.32 11.07 -6.22
CA LEU A 14 -7.35 9.62 -6.01
C LEU A 14 -8.70 9.00 -6.37
N ARG A 15 -9.79 9.66 -6.05
CA ARG A 15 -11.15 9.17 -6.33
C ARG A 15 -11.44 9.04 -7.83
N HIS A 16 -10.82 9.88 -8.64
CA HIS A 16 -11.02 9.90 -10.11
C HIS A 16 -9.90 9.23 -10.89
N THR A 17 -9.01 8.52 -10.22
CA THR A 17 -7.84 7.87 -10.82
C THR A 17 -7.87 6.36 -10.57
N PRO A 18 -7.18 5.54 -11.38
CA PRO A 18 -7.05 4.11 -11.16
C PRO A 18 -6.28 3.74 -9.87
N LEU A 19 -5.69 4.72 -9.18
CA LEU A 19 -4.91 4.48 -7.95
C LEU A 19 -5.79 3.95 -6.81
N LEU A 20 -7.01 4.46 -6.65
CA LEU A 20 -7.93 3.97 -5.62
C LEU A 20 -8.32 2.48 -5.84
N PRO A 21 -8.75 2.06 -7.03
CA PRO A 21 -8.96 0.64 -7.33
C PRO A 21 -7.73 -0.24 -7.05
N ILE A 22 -6.53 0.21 -7.39
CA ILE A 22 -5.29 -0.53 -7.14
C ILE A 22 -5.10 -0.79 -5.64
N HIS A 23 -5.30 0.22 -4.79
CA HIS A 23 -5.18 0.08 -3.34
C HIS A 23 -6.23 -0.87 -2.72
N ILE A 24 -7.32 -1.16 -3.42
CA ILE A 24 -8.37 -2.07 -2.97
C ILE A 24 -8.17 -3.47 -3.57
N PHE A 25 -8.05 -3.57 -4.90
CA PHE A 25 -8.04 -4.86 -5.60
C PHE A 25 -6.74 -5.63 -5.42
N VAL A 26 -5.59 -4.97 -5.35
CA VAL A 26 -4.30 -5.65 -5.19
C VAL A 26 -4.18 -6.36 -3.83
N PRO A 27 -4.54 -5.75 -2.69
CA PRO A 27 -4.57 -6.46 -1.41
C PRO A 27 -5.55 -7.64 -1.39
N ILE A 28 -6.73 -7.49 -1.98
CA ILE A 28 -7.72 -8.57 -2.06
C ILE A 28 -7.18 -9.74 -2.88
N ALA A 29 -6.67 -9.46 -4.08
CA ALA A 29 -6.08 -10.48 -4.94
C ALA A 29 -4.88 -11.17 -4.27
N GLY A 30 -4.01 -10.40 -3.63
CA GLY A 30 -2.87 -10.91 -2.86
C GLY A 30 -3.30 -11.83 -1.72
N ALA A 31 -4.30 -11.43 -0.92
CA ALA A 31 -4.82 -12.25 0.17
C ALA A 31 -5.40 -13.58 -0.34
N ILE A 32 -6.18 -13.55 -1.43
CA ILE A 32 -6.75 -14.75 -2.04
C ILE A 32 -5.65 -15.68 -2.58
N LEU A 33 -4.68 -15.12 -3.32
CA LEU A 33 -3.56 -15.88 -3.88
C LEU A 33 -2.74 -16.56 -2.79
N PHE A 34 -2.38 -15.82 -1.74
CA PHE A 34 -1.59 -16.38 -0.63
C PHE A 34 -2.37 -17.45 0.12
N THR A 35 -3.66 -17.24 0.40
CA THR A 35 -4.48 -18.23 1.08
C THR A 35 -4.65 -19.50 0.25
N SER A 36 -4.88 -19.35 -1.06
CA SER A 36 -4.98 -20.49 -1.98
C SER A 36 -3.68 -21.27 -2.05
N TYR A 37 -2.54 -20.58 -2.15
CA TYR A 37 -1.22 -21.21 -2.12
C TYR A 37 -0.98 -22.01 -0.85
N PHE A 38 -1.33 -21.45 0.32
CA PHE A 38 -1.18 -22.14 1.60
C PHE A 38 -2.15 -23.30 1.77
N GLY A 39 -3.37 -23.20 1.25
CA GLY A 39 -4.32 -24.32 1.24
C GLY A 39 -3.84 -25.51 0.43
N LEU A 40 -3.14 -25.27 -0.68
CA LEU A 40 -2.61 -26.31 -1.57
C LEU A 40 -1.29 -26.92 -1.06
N TYR A 41 -0.44 -26.14 -0.39
CA TYR A 41 0.93 -26.53 -0.01
C TYR A 41 1.13 -26.56 1.51
N SER A 42 0.16 -26.99 2.26
CA SER A 42 0.05 -26.87 3.73
C SER A 42 0.97 -27.78 4.56
N PHE A 43 2.16 -28.16 4.08
CA PHE A 43 3.09 -29.04 4.84
C PHE A 43 3.97 -28.30 5.87
N ARG A 44 3.84 -27.00 6.05
CA ARG A 44 4.70 -26.23 6.97
C ARG A 44 4.01 -25.95 8.32
N PRO A 45 4.78 -25.92 9.43
CA PRO A 45 4.28 -25.48 10.73
C PRO A 45 3.64 -24.08 10.65
N ASP A 46 2.63 -23.83 11.47
CA ASP A 46 1.81 -22.60 11.42
C ASP A 46 2.64 -21.30 11.55
N TYR A 47 3.64 -21.29 12.40
CA TYR A 47 4.55 -20.14 12.55
C TYR A 47 5.25 -19.77 11.21
N ASN A 48 5.68 -20.75 10.43
CA ASN A 48 6.38 -20.50 9.18
C ASN A 48 5.46 -19.94 8.09
N LYS A 49 4.15 -20.13 8.17
CA LYS A 49 3.18 -19.57 7.21
C LYS A 49 3.12 -18.05 7.33
N TYR A 50 3.04 -17.51 8.54
CA TYR A 50 3.05 -16.05 8.75
C TYR A 50 4.39 -15.40 8.40
N LYS A 51 5.50 -16.07 8.72
CA LYS A 51 6.83 -15.60 8.33
C LYS A 51 6.98 -15.51 6.81
N LEU A 52 6.50 -16.51 6.09
CA LEU A 52 6.55 -16.53 4.63
C LEU A 52 5.71 -15.40 4.01
N ILE A 53 4.54 -15.09 4.59
CA ILE A 53 3.73 -13.93 4.14
C ILE A 53 4.48 -12.63 4.36
N PHE A 54 5.11 -12.47 5.52
CA PHE A 54 5.95 -11.31 5.79
C PHE A 54 7.03 -11.18 4.71
N GLU A 55 7.76 -12.24 4.40
CA GLU A 55 8.83 -12.27 3.40
C GLU A 55 8.31 -11.94 2.00
N ILE A 56 7.20 -12.55 1.59
CA ILE A 56 6.59 -12.29 0.28
C ILE A 56 6.07 -10.85 0.21
N THR A 57 5.36 -10.39 1.24
CA THR A 57 4.84 -9.02 1.28
C THR A 57 5.97 -8.00 1.30
N ALA A 58 7.04 -8.25 2.03
CA ALA A 58 8.23 -7.41 2.07
C ALA A 58 8.91 -7.30 0.69
N THR A 59 8.82 -8.34 -0.14
CA THR A 59 9.38 -8.34 -1.49
C THR A 59 8.48 -7.63 -2.50
N PHE A 60 7.17 -7.90 -2.46
CA PHE A 60 6.24 -7.35 -3.45
C PHE A 60 5.76 -5.94 -3.15
N PHE A 61 5.71 -5.53 -1.89
CA PHE A 61 5.23 -4.22 -1.50
C PHE A 61 6.07 -3.05 -2.04
N PRO A 62 7.41 -3.11 -2.06
CA PRO A 62 8.24 -2.12 -2.75
C PRO A 62 7.95 -1.98 -4.24
N ILE A 63 7.70 -3.09 -4.93
CA ILE A 63 7.34 -3.09 -6.36
C ILE A 63 5.99 -2.40 -6.56
N LEU A 64 5.01 -2.69 -5.71
CA LEU A 64 3.71 -2.04 -5.74
C LEU A 64 3.83 -0.53 -5.50
N ILE A 65 4.64 -0.10 -4.53
CA ILE A 65 4.91 1.31 -4.28
C ILE A 65 5.49 1.98 -5.52
N SER A 66 6.48 1.36 -6.18
CA SER A 66 7.09 1.88 -7.40
C SER A 66 6.08 2.05 -8.54
N ILE A 67 5.18 1.08 -8.71
CA ILE A 67 4.11 1.16 -9.72
C ILE A 67 3.14 2.30 -9.40
N ILE A 68 2.68 2.40 -8.16
CA ILE A 68 1.70 3.42 -7.73
C ILE A 68 2.30 4.83 -7.86
N THR A 69 3.52 5.03 -7.39
CA THR A 69 4.19 6.32 -7.48
C THR A 69 4.50 6.70 -8.93
N GLY A 70 4.95 5.74 -9.75
CA GLY A 70 5.17 5.94 -11.17
C GLY A 70 3.89 6.30 -11.93
N LEU A 71 2.78 5.60 -11.67
CA LEU A 71 1.49 5.95 -12.25
C LEU A 71 1.01 7.33 -11.83
N ASN A 72 1.20 7.69 -10.56
CA ASN A 72 0.82 9.02 -10.07
C ASN A 72 1.63 10.12 -10.78
N THR A 73 2.95 9.95 -10.92
CA THR A 73 3.82 10.89 -11.63
C THR A 73 3.43 10.99 -13.11
N PHE A 74 3.22 9.86 -13.79
CA PHE A 74 2.77 9.83 -15.18
C PHE A 74 1.46 10.59 -15.41
N MET A 75 0.50 10.42 -14.52
CA MET A 75 -0.80 11.12 -14.61
C MET A 75 -0.65 12.62 -14.37
N GLU A 76 0.24 13.03 -13.49
CA GLU A 76 0.51 14.44 -13.23
C GLU A 76 1.21 15.12 -14.41
N ASP A 77 2.17 14.47 -15.04
CA ASP A 77 2.86 15.00 -16.23
C ASP A 77 1.88 15.22 -17.38
N HIS A 78 0.94 14.29 -17.59
CA HIS A 78 -0.09 14.46 -18.60
C HIS A 78 -1.07 15.59 -18.26
N ALA A 79 -1.41 15.77 -16.99
CA ALA A 79 -2.27 16.86 -16.54
C ALA A 79 -1.55 18.23 -16.58
N ALA A 80 -0.25 18.27 -16.31
CA ALA A 80 0.55 19.50 -16.31
C ALA A 80 0.70 20.12 -17.73
N HIS A 81 0.68 19.30 -18.77
CA HIS A 81 0.67 19.78 -20.17
C HIS A 81 -0.62 20.54 -20.54
N SER A 82 -1.69 20.36 -19.79
CA SER A 82 -2.99 21.01 -19.99
C SER A 82 -3.25 22.19 -19.05
N GLN A 83 -2.38 22.46 -18.08
CA GLN A 83 -2.54 23.56 -17.11
C GLN A 83 -1.44 24.61 -17.29
N PRO A 84 -1.75 25.91 -17.34
CA PRO A 84 -0.74 26.96 -17.28
C PRO A 84 0.02 26.83 -15.95
N ILE A 85 1.35 26.98 -16.03
CA ILE A 85 2.25 26.92 -14.87
C ILE A 85 1.92 28.09 -13.94
N LEU A 86 0.91 27.94 -13.12
CA LEU A 86 0.60 28.86 -12.05
C LEU A 86 1.65 28.66 -10.96
N SER A 87 2.32 29.73 -10.60
CA SER A 87 3.30 29.81 -9.51
C SER A 87 2.76 29.14 -8.25
N VAL A 88 3.32 27.98 -7.92
CA VAL A 88 2.91 27.22 -6.74
C VAL A 88 3.58 27.82 -5.52
N PRO A 89 2.85 28.48 -4.60
CA PRO A 89 3.42 29.27 -3.53
C PRO A 89 4.17 28.45 -2.46
N ASN A 90 3.95 27.14 -2.38
CA ASN A 90 4.59 26.32 -1.35
C ASN A 90 4.75 24.85 -1.78
N ARG A 91 5.88 24.55 -2.41
CA ARG A 91 6.19 23.19 -2.92
C ARG A 91 6.23 22.14 -1.83
N ILE A 92 6.73 22.49 -0.64
CA ILE A 92 6.83 21.57 0.51
C ILE A 92 5.44 21.11 0.97
N THR A 93 4.47 22.03 1.06
CA THR A 93 3.11 21.70 1.50
C THR A 93 2.43 20.73 0.52
N ILE A 94 2.65 20.90 -0.79
CA ILE A 94 2.10 20.00 -1.81
C ILE A 94 2.77 18.63 -1.73
N PHE A 95 4.09 18.60 -1.64
CA PHE A 95 4.84 17.36 -1.45
C PHE A 95 4.37 16.57 -0.23
N CYS A 96 4.25 17.23 0.93
CA CYS A 96 3.74 16.61 2.14
C CYS A 96 2.30 16.10 1.99
N GLY A 97 1.45 16.84 1.29
CA GLY A 97 0.07 16.42 1.02
C GLY A 97 0.01 15.14 0.19
N LYS A 98 0.77 15.08 -0.90
CA LYS A 98 0.88 13.89 -1.76
C LYS A 98 1.46 12.70 -1.02
N PHE A 99 2.59 12.90 -0.35
CA PHE A 99 3.23 11.87 0.45
C PHE A 99 2.25 11.26 1.47
N LEU A 100 1.56 12.10 2.25
CA LEU A 100 0.62 11.62 3.26
C LEU A 100 -0.54 10.82 2.67
N VAL A 101 -1.05 11.23 1.51
CA VAL A 101 -2.19 10.54 0.86
C VAL A 101 -1.76 9.20 0.30
N LEU A 102 -0.63 9.12 -0.41
CA LEU A 102 -0.17 7.86 -1.00
C LEU A 102 0.39 6.90 0.05
N PHE A 103 1.13 7.41 1.02
CA PHE A 103 1.61 6.61 2.15
C PHE A 103 0.45 6.08 2.99
N GLY A 104 -0.56 6.92 3.26
CA GLY A 104 -1.79 6.50 3.94
C GLY A 104 -2.56 5.44 3.17
N GLY A 105 -2.66 5.57 1.85
CA GLY A 105 -3.23 4.55 0.96
C GLY A 105 -2.45 3.24 1.01
N GLY A 106 -1.12 3.31 1.01
CA GLY A 106 -0.24 2.14 1.15
C GLY A 106 -0.42 1.42 2.50
N ILE A 107 -0.48 2.16 3.60
CA ILE A 107 -0.77 1.58 4.93
C ILE A 107 -2.13 0.90 4.94
N LEU A 108 -3.16 1.54 4.37
CA LEU A 108 -4.50 0.96 4.30
C LEU A 108 -4.51 -0.34 3.48
N SER A 109 -3.79 -0.36 2.35
CA SER A 109 -3.61 -1.57 1.53
C SER A 109 -2.92 -2.69 2.29
N LEU A 110 -1.87 -2.36 3.05
CA LEU A 110 -1.13 -3.32 3.86
C LEU A 110 -2.01 -3.91 4.97
N ILE A 111 -2.74 -3.07 5.70
CA ILE A 111 -3.69 -3.50 6.73
C ILE A 111 -4.76 -4.41 6.12
N SER A 112 -5.33 -4.01 4.98
CA SER A 112 -6.35 -4.78 4.28
C SER A 112 -5.83 -6.16 3.84
N LEU A 113 -4.62 -6.24 3.30
CA LEU A 113 -3.99 -7.50 2.90
C LEU A 113 -3.81 -8.43 4.10
N VAL A 114 -3.23 -7.93 5.19
CA VAL A 114 -2.93 -8.73 6.39
C VAL A 114 -4.22 -9.20 7.06
N LEU A 115 -5.23 -8.33 7.18
CA LEU A 115 -6.52 -8.68 7.78
C LEU A 115 -7.29 -9.70 6.94
N LEU A 116 -7.43 -9.45 5.63
CA LEU A 116 -8.13 -10.37 4.73
C LEU A 116 -7.46 -11.74 4.69
N PHE A 117 -6.13 -11.76 4.60
CA PHE A 117 -5.38 -13.01 4.68
C PHE A 117 -5.67 -13.76 5.98
N SER A 118 -5.60 -13.09 7.13
CA SER A 118 -5.85 -13.70 8.45
C SER A 118 -7.27 -14.25 8.56
N ILE A 119 -8.27 -13.52 8.03
CA ILE A 119 -9.67 -13.97 8.01
C ILE A 119 -9.82 -15.21 7.12
N LEU A 120 -9.27 -15.20 5.92
CA LEU A 120 -9.38 -16.33 4.98
C LEU A 120 -8.69 -17.59 5.52
N VAL A 121 -7.54 -17.45 6.15
CA VAL A 121 -6.80 -18.55 6.78
C VAL A 121 -7.61 -19.13 7.97
N ALA A 122 -8.24 -18.27 8.77
CA ALA A 122 -9.09 -18.70 9.89
C ALA A 122 -10.34 -19.45 9.40
N ILE A 123 -11.01 -18.96 8.33
CA ILE A 123 -12.18 -19.62 7.74
C ILE A 123 -11.82 -21.00 7.18
N GLN A 124 -10.65 -21.14 6.58
CA GLN A 124 -10.19 -22.43 6.04
C GLN A 124 -9.67 -23.40 7.11
N GLY A 125 -9.61 -22.98 8.37
CA GLY A 125 -9.08 -23.80 9.47
C GLY A 125 -7.60 -24.17 9.31
N LEU A 126 -6.85 -23.41 8.51
CA LEU A 126 -5.46 -23.68 8.21
C LEU A 126 -4.53 -23.42 9.39
N ILE A 127 -4.97 -22.62 10.35
CA ILE A 127 -4.21 -22.26 11.55
C ILE A 127 -5.16 -22.18 12.76
N PRO A 128 -4.87 -22.88 13.87
CA PRO A 128 -5.76 -22.94 15.01
C PRO A 128 -5.85 -21.62 15.80
N HIS A 129 -4.80 -20.81 15.77
CA HIS A 129 -4.75 -19.53 16.49
C HIS A 129 -4.08 -18.45 15.65
N THR A 130 -4.76 -17.31 15.51
CA THR A 130 -4.22 -16.14 14.79
C THR A 130 -3.20 -15.40 15.68
N PRO A 131 -1.92 -15.31 15.31
CA PRO A 131 -0.91 -14.62 16.09
C PRO A 131 -1.00 -13.09 15.89
N TYR A 132 -1.91 -12.43 16.57
CA TYR A 132 -2.15 -10.98 16.43
C TYR A 132 -0.89 -10.12 16.60
N VAL A 133 0.03 -10.54 17.50
CA VAL A 133 1.28 -9.82 17.72
C VAL A 133 2.16 -9.83 16.46
N VAL A 134 2.30 -10.99 15.81
CA VAL A 134 3.08 -11.12 14.56
C VAL A 134 2.45 -10.31 13.43
N LEU A 135 1.13 -10.27 13.35
CA LEU A 135 0.42 -9.47 12.34
C LEU A 135 0.65 -7.98 12.56
N LEU A 136 0.55 -7.51 13.81
CA LEU A 136 0.80 -6.11 14.15
C LEU A 136 2.26 -5.72 13.86
N GLU A 137 3.21 -6.56 14.27
CA GLU A 137 4.63 -6.38 13.98
C GLU A 137 4.89 -6.29 12.47
N THR A 138 4.29 -7.17 11.68
CA THR A 138 4.36 -7.15 10.21
C THR A 138 3.89 -5.81 9.63
N ILE A 139 2.74 -5.32 10.07
CA ILE A 139 2.20 -4.04 9.60
C ILE A 139 3.14 -2.89 9.95
N ILE A 140 3.61 -2.83 11.19
CA ILE A 140 4.49 -1.76 11.67
C ILE A 140 5.82 -1.78 10.92
N VAL A 141 6.49 -2.92 10.88
CA VAL A 141 7.82 -3.05 10.25
C VAL A 141 7.75 -2.72 8.75
N LEU A 142 6.74 -3.24 8.04
CA LEU A 142 6.59 -2.96 6.61
C LEU A 142 6.17 -1.51 6.34
N ALA A 143 5.31 -0.92 7.17
CA ALA A 143 4.93 0.48 7.01
C ALA A 143 6.15 1.40 7.17
N PHE A 144 6.92 1.23 8.25
CA PHE A 144 8.11 2.05 8.50
C PHE A 144 9.25 1.77 7.52
N GLY A 145 9.50 0.50 7.19
CA GLY A 145 10.55 0.12 6.22
C GLY A 145 10.33 0.71 4.82
N ASN A 146 9.10 0.94 4.44
CA ASN A 146 8.77 1.48 3.12
C ASN A 146 8.67 3.01 3.05
N ILE A 147 8.76 3.74 4.17
CA ILE A 147 8.75 5.21 4.18
C ILE A 147 9.83 5.78 3.26
N ILE A 148 11.05 5.25 3.34
CA ILE A 148 12.19 5.69 2.53
C ILE A 148 11.91 5.53 1.04
N LEU A 149 11.27 4.44 0.65
CA LEU A 149 10.90 4.18 -0.76
C LEU A 149 9.88 5.20 -1.27
N TYR A 150 8.85 5.53 -0.48
CA TYR A 150 7.91 6.58 -0.85
C TYR A 150 8.59 7.93 -1.02
N ILE A 151 9.48 8.31 -0.12
CA ILE A 151 10.22 9.57 -0.20
C ILE A 151 11.12 9.59 -1.43
N PHE A 152 11.86 8.50 -1.67
CA PHE A 152 12.79 8.39 -2.79
C PHE A 152 12.08 8.48 -4.15
N HIS A 153 10.98 7.75 -4.34
CA HIS A 153 10.21 7.77 -5.60
C HIS A 153 9.50 9.10 -5.86
N TYR A 154 9.31 9.91 -4.83
CA TYR A 154 8.75 11.24 -4.99
C TYR A 154 9.79 12.31 -5.29
N TRP A 155 11.04 12.03 -4.98
CA TRP A 155 12.12 12.98 -5.17
C TRP A 155 12.74 12.86 -6.58
N LEU A 156 12.61 11.71 -7.22
CA LEU A 156 13.01 11.48 -8.63
C LEU A 156 11.98 12.03 -9.60
#